data_4d4ec87ad7427638032609762f982a94
#
_entry.id   4d4ec87ad7427638032609762f982a94
#
_cell.length_a   1.000
_cell.length_b   1.000
_cell.length_c   1.000
_cell.angle_alpha   90.00
_cell.angle_beta   90.00
_cell.angle_gamma   90.00
#
_symmetry.space_group_name_H-M   'P 1'
#
loop_
_entity.id
_entity.type
_entity.pdbx_description
1 polymer ?
#
loop_
_entity_poly.entity_id
_entity_poly.type
_entity_poly.pdbx_seq_one_letter_code
_entity_poly.pdbx_strand_id
1 'polypeptide(L)'
;MRNYLKEEDSILLPMIRNIIEIRPTYGYKRITAMVNNIFHGNKRKVNKKRIYRIMKINGLLLPKNEIQRKLHTGTGKIITLHSNTRWCSDAFEIRCFNDEKVYVAFSLDCRDREAISYVASKEPLLGKDIQELMINSVEKRFNKIRTPRQIEWLTDRGSIYRDKSVQNLARNLGLKPCYTAPYSPSSNGMAEAFVGTFKRDYVYVNDCYSADWVLGHLEEWFYDYNHHAPHSGLAMLSPIQYQNSH
;
A
#
# COMPACT_ATOMS: atom_id res chain seq x y z
N MET A 1 -39.35 0.14 6.35
CA MET A 1 -38.30 0.53 7.34
C MET A 1 -38.31 2.04 7.47
N ARG A 2 -38.49 2.61 8.65
CA ARG A 2 -38.37 4.08 8.85
C ARG A 2 -36.91 4.49 8.63
N ASN A 3 -36.64 5.36 7.66
CA ASN A 3 -35.33 5.94 7.47
C ASN A 3 -35.06 6.91 8.64
N TYR A 4 -34.26 6.44 9.61
CA TYR A 4 -33.86 7.27 10.74
C TYR A 4 -32.77 8.26 10.29
N LEU A 5 -33.14 9.53 10.16
CA LEU A 5 -32.24 10.64 9.82
C LEU A 5 -31.91 11.44 11.09
N LYS A 6 -30.66 11.85 11.24
CA LYS A 6 -30.20 12.80 12.27
C LYS A 6 -29.88 14.12 11.58
N GLU A 7 -30.21 15.24 12.21
CA GLU A 7 -29.91 16.60 11.67
C GLU A 7 -28.46 16.75 11.20
N GLU A 8 -27.51 16.24 12.00
CA GLU A 8 -26.08 16.30 11.65
C GLU A 8 -25.68 15.40 10.45
N ASP A 9 -26.57 14.54 9.92
CA ASP A 9 -26.28 13.73 8.73
C ASP A 9 -26.18 14.63 7.47
N SER A 10 -26.83 15.81 7.49
CA SER A 10 -26.72 16.81 6.46
C SER A 10 -25.30 17.37 6.29
N ILE A 11 -24.52 17.42 7.36
CA ILE A 11 -23.12 17.87 7.33
C ILE A 11 -22.19 16.72 6.84
N LEU A 12 -22.49 15.49 7.22
CA LEU A 12 -21.65 14.33 6.88
C LEU A 12 -21.80 13.90 5.42
N LEU A 13 -22.99 14.01 4.83
CA LEU A 13 -23.24 13.54 3.48
C LEU A 13 -22.41 14.24 2.40
N PRO A 14 -22.28 15.58 2.37
CA PRO A 14 -21.37 16.26 1.43
C PRO A 14 -19.91 15.83 1.61
N MET A 15 -19.43 15.69 2.85
CA MET A 15 -18.07 15.22 3.13
C MET A 15 -17.83 13.81 2.59
N ILE A 16 -18.80 12.90 2.79
CA ILE A 16 -18.73 11.53 2.28
C ILE A 16 -18.66 11.55 0.73
N ARG A 17 -19.48 12.38 0.07
CA ARG A 17 -19.49 12.50 -1.39
C ARG A 17 -18.15 12.99 -1.93
N ASN A 18 -17.60 14.06 -1.33
CA ASN A 18 -16.28 14.58 -1.72
C ASN A 18 -15.17 13.53 -1.57
N ILE A 19 -15.21 12.75 -0.47
CA ILE A 19 -14.22 11.67 -0.29
C ILE A 19 -14.40 10.58 -1.35
N ILE A 20 -15.63 10.21 -1.70
CA ILE A 20 -15.91 9.18 -2.73
C ILE A 20 -15.45 9.66 -4.11
N GLU A 21 -15.64 10.94 -4.44
CA GLU A 21 -15.20 11.52 -5.70
C GLU A 21 -13.69 11.40 -5.89
N ILE A 22 -12.91 11.69 -4.85
CA ILE A 22 -11.44 11.58 -4.87
C ILE A 22 -10.99 10.12 -4.69
N ARG A 23 -11.76 9.29 -3.97
CA ARG A 23 -11.42 7.93 -3.54
C ARG A 23 -12.55 6.94 -3.84
N PRO A 24 -12.85 6.66 -5.12
CA PRO A 24 -14.03 5.88 -5.50
C PRO A 24 -13.96 4.41 -5.03
N THR A 25 -12.79 3.90 -4.70
CA THR A 25 -12.58 2.53 -4.21
C THR A 25 -12.74 2.36 -2.69
N TYR A 26 -13.01 3.49 -1.96
CA TYR A 26 -13.06 3.44 -0.51
C TYR A 26 -14.43 2.98 -0.01
N GLY A 27 -14.46 1.86 0.70
CA GLY A 27 -15.65 1.42 1.44
C GLY A 27 -15.85 2.22 2.75
N TYR A 28 -17.04 2.08 3.33
CA TYR A 28 -17.47 2.86 4.51
C TYR A 28 -16.47 2.90 5.67
N LYS A 29 -15.63 1.88 5.87
CA LYS A 29 -14.62 1.87 6.95
C LYS A 29 -13.50 2.88 6.69
N ARG A 30 -12.97 2.90 5.45
CA ARG A 30 -11.93 3.86 5.05
C ARG A 30 -12.49 5.28 4.99
N ILE A 31 -13.71 5.46 4.48
CA ILE A 31 -14.42 6.76 4.49
C ILE A 31 -14.62 7.25 5.93
N THR A 32 -14.97 6.36 6.88
CA THR A 32 -15.08 6.74 8.30
C THR A 32 -13.75 7.28 8.84
N ALA A 33 -12.64 6.64 8.50
CA ALA A 33 -11.32 7.09 8.91
C ALA A 33 -10.99 8.48 8.35
N MET A 34 -11.25 8.69 7.05
CA MET A 34 -11.04 9.99 6.39
C MET A 34 -11.90 11.10 7.01
N VAL A 35 -13.18 10.84 7.24
CA VAL A 35 -14.08 11.79 7.92
C VAL A 35 -13.55 12.13 9.31
N ASN A 36 -13.12 11.14 10.08
CA ASN A 36 -12.58 11.38 11.42
C ASN A 36 -11.24 12.12 11.41
N ASN A 37 -10.42 11.93 10.38
CA ASN A 37 -9.18 12.69 10.20
C ASN A 37 -9.45 14.19 9.93
N ILE A 38 -10.51 14.52 9.16
CA ILE A 38 -10.93 15.91 8.93
C ILE A 38 -11.40 16.57 10.24
N PHE A 39 -12.04 15.80 11.13
CA PHE A 39 -12.45 16.29 12.45
C PHE A 39 -11.33 16.23 13.52
N HIS A 40 -10.09 15.96 13.12
CA HIS A 40 -8.96 15.90 14.05
C HIS A 40 -8.78 17.25 14.76
N GLY A 41 -8.99 17.26 16.08
CA GLY A 41 -9.05 18.48 16.93
C GLY A 41 -10.44 18.72 17.54
N ASN A 42 -11.51 18.26 16.93
CA ASN A 42 -12.84 18.25 17.53
C ASN A 42 -13.07 16.93 18.26
N LYS A 43 -13.44 16.95 19.54
CA LYS A 43 -13.70 15.77 20.41
C LYS A 43 -14.78 14.78 19.90
N ARG A 44 -15.30 14.95 18.67
CA ARG A 44 -16.39 14.15 18.09
C ARG A 44 -15.86 13.13 17.07
N LYS A 45 -15.73 11.87 17.48
CA LYS A 45 -15.51 10.76 16.54
C LYS A 45 -16.83 10.26 15.97
N VAL A 46 -16.93 10.19 14.63
CA VAL A 46 -18.08 9.62 13.93
C VAL A 46 -17.96 8.10 13.92
N ASN A 47 -19.02 7.39 14.32
CA ASN A 47 -19.05 5.94 14.33
C ASN A 47 -19.23 5.37 12.92
N LYS A 48 -18.51 4.30 12.60
CA LYS A 48 -18.59 3.59 11.31
C LYS A 48 -20.02 3.12 10.95
N LYS A 49 -20.85 2.78 11.95
CA LYS A 49 -22.26 2.39 11.73
C LYS A 49 -23.09 3.55 11.20
N ARG A 50 -22.77 4.80 11.61
CA ARG A 50 -23.44 6.01 11.12
C ARG A 50 -23.09 6.27 9.66
N ILE A 51 -21.79 6.25 9.31
CA ILE A 51 -21.32 6.40 7.93
C ILE A 51 -21.93 5.32 7.03
N TYR A 52 -21.89 4.05 7.45
CA TYR A 52 -22.54 2.95 6.71
C TYR A 52 -24.02 3.21 6.42
N ARG A 53 -24.79 3.69 7.42
CA ARG A 53 -26.20 4.01 7.25
C ARG A 53 -26.41 5.13 6.24
N ILE A 54 -25.67 6.24 6.37
CA ILE A 54 -25.75 7.38 5.43
C ILE A 54 -25.44 6.91 4.02
N MET A 55 -24.33 6.18 3.82
CA MET A 55 -23.95 5.64 2.53
C MET A 55 -25.00 4.70 1.94
N LYS A 56 -25.59 3.81 2.79
CA LYS A 56 -26.62 2.87 2.36
C LYS A 56 -27.88 3.58 1.88
N ILE A 57 -28.38 4.58 2.63
CA ILE A 57 -29.60 5.33 2.28
C ILE A 57 -29.42 6.12 0.97
N ASN A 58 -28.21 6.60 0.71
CA ASN A 58 -27.88 7.41 -0.47
C ASN A 58 -27.31 6.59 -1.65
N GLY A 59 -27.29 5.26 -1.59
CA GLY A 59 -26.80 4.41 -2.70
C GLY A 59 -25.29 4.51 -2.93
N LEU A 60 -24.51 4.91 -1.92
CA LEU A 60 -23.07 5.17 -2.01
C LEU A 60 -22.18 3.99 -1.57
N LEU A 61 -22.80 2.84 -1.24
CA LEU A 61 -22.02 1.65 -0.88
C LEU A 61 -21.42 1.02 -2.15
N LEU A 62 -20.17 0.56 -2.02
CA LEU A 62 -19.55 -0.24 -3.07
C LEU A 62 -20.37 -1.51 -3.35
N PRO A 63 -20.44 -1.97 -4.61
CA PRO A 63 -21.09 -3.22 -4.95
C PRO A 63 -20.44 -4.37 -4.17
N LYS A 64 -21.26 -5.31 -3.73
CA LYS A 64 -20.76 -6.54 -3.10
C LYS A 64 -20.13 -7.40 -4.20
N ASN A 65 -18.83 -7.47 -4.24
CA ASN A 65 -18.17 -8.50 -5.03
C ASN A 65 -18.36 -9.83 -4.30
N GLU A 66 -18.96 -10.80 -4.96
CA GLU A 66 -18.97 -12.20 -4.53
C GLU A 66 -17.57 -12.78 -4.73
N ILE A 67 -16.65 -12.37 -3.87
CA ILE A 67 -15.32 -12.96 -3.82
C ILE A 67 -15.53 -14.35 -3.22
N GLN A 68 -15.45 -15.39 -4.03
CA GLN A 68 -15.22 -16.74 -3.55
C GLN A 68 -13.94 -16.70 -2.69
N ARG A 69 -14.11 -16.81 -1.39
CA ARG A 69 -12.97 -16.91 -0.46
C ARG A 69 -12.28 -18.23 -0.76
N LYS A 70 -11.19 -18.18 -1.53
CA LYS A 70 -10.29 -19.31 -1.61
C LYS A 70 -9.83 -19.60 -0.18
N LEU A 71 -10.08 -20.82 0.28
CA LEU A 71 -9.55 -21.31 1.55
C LEU A 71 -8.01 -21.20 1.46
N HIS A 72 -7.45 -20.24 2.21
CA HIS A 72 -6.02 -20.14 2.37
C HIS A 72 -5.56 -21.26 3.28
N THR A 73 -4.96 -22.28 2.71
CA THR A 73 -4.30 -23.39 3.43
C THR A 73 -2.91 -22.99 3.95
N GLY A 74 -2.60 -21.71 4.01
CA GLY A 74 -1.30 -21.21 4.44
C GLY A 74 -1.09 -21.33 5.95
N THR A 75 0.04 -21.86 6.34
CA THR A 75 0.53 -22.01 7.71
C THR A 75 0.89 -20.63 8.29
N GLY A 76 -0.09 -19.94 8.85
CA GLY A 76 0.14 -18.84 9.76
C GLY A 76 0.45 -17.49 9.10
N LYS A 77 -0.03 -16.43 9.74
CA LYS A 77 0.28 -15.03 9.41
C LYS A 77 1.64 -14.67 9.99
N ILE A 78 2.60 -14.33 9.16
CA ILE A 78 3.88 -13.81 9.63
C ILE A 78 3.63 -12.41 10.19
N ILE A 79 3.84 -12.23 11.49
CA ILE A 79 3.70 -10.95 12.18
C ILE A 79 5.09 -10.48 12.59
N THR A 80 5.52 -9.37 12.04
CA THR A 80 6.70 -8.65 12.54
C THR A 80 6.27 -7.76 13.71
N LEU A 81 6.98 -7.88 14.85
CA LEU A 81 6.65 -7.12 16.06
C LEU A 81 7.14 -5.67 16.00
N HIS A 82 8.24 -5.44 15.29
CA HIS A 82 8.89 -4.12 15.19
C HIS A 82 9.14 -3.74 13.74
N SER A 83 9.05 -2.44 13.47
CA SER A 83 9.50 -1.86 12.19
C SER A 83 10.98 -2.13 11.97
N ASN A 84 11.39 -2.18 10.71
CA ASN A 84 12.77 -2.48 10.31
C ASN A 84 13.30 -3.84 10.79
N THR A 85 12.41 -4.83 10.97
CA THR A 85 12.78 -6.24 11.19
C THR A 85 12.81 -6.97 9.87
N ARG A 86 11.80 -6.76 9.03
CA ARG A 86 11.66 -7.36 7.70
C ARG A 86 11.06 -6.35 6.74
N TRP A 87 11.72 -6.18 5.62
CA TRP A 87 11.19 -5.52 4.45
C TRP A 87 10.86 -6.56 3.39
N CYS A 88 9.79 -6.37 2.66
CA CYS A 88 9.49 -7.16 1.47
C CYS A 88 9.61 -6.29 0.23
N SER A 89 10.01 -6.93 -0.87
CA SER A 89 10.10 -6.30 -2.19
C SER A 89 9.48 -7.21 -3.22
N ASP A 90 8.87 -6.59 -4.21
CA ASP A 90 8.30 -7.24 -5.38
C ASP A 90 8.27 -6.25 -6.53
N ALA A 91 7.97 -6.72 -7.73
CA ALA A 91 7.82 -5.90 -8.91
C ALA A 91 6.48 -6.13 -9.58
N PHE A 92 5.93 -5.09 -10.18
CA PHE A 92 4.69 -5.17 -10.95
C PHE A 92 4.73 -4.26 -12.17
N GLU A 93 3.88 -4.55 -13.16
CA GLU A 93 3.70 -3.71 -14.34
C GLU A 93 2.40 -2.91 -14.28
N ILE A 94 2.43 -1.70 -14.83
CA ILE A 94 1.28 -0.87 -15.15
C ILE A 94 1.21 -0.79 -16.67
N ARG A 95 0.09 -1.19 -17.26
CA ARG A 95 -0.16 -1.05 -18.70
C ARG A 95 -0.91 0.24 -18.94
N CYS A 96 -0.41 1.04 -19.89
CA CYS A 96 -1.01 2.28 -20.31
C CYS A 96 -2.00 2.06 -21.46
N PHE A 97 -2.84 3.07 -21.76
CA PHE A 97 -3.82 3.00 -22.86
C PHE A 97 -3.18 2.94 -24.25
N ASN A 98 -1.99 3.49 -24.39
CA ASN A 98 -1.20 3.43 -25.63
C ASN A 98 -0.35 2.15 -25.74
N ASP A 99 -0.65 1.10 -24.96
CA ASP A 99 0.05 -0.17 -24.85
C ASP A 99 1.50 -0.09 -24.29
N GLU A 100 1.98 1.08 -23.93
CA GLU A 100 3.23 1.20 -23.17
C GLU A 100 3.09 0.55 -21.79
N LYS A 101 4.24 0.19 -21.21
CA LYS A 101 4.32 -0.39 -19.87
C LYS A 101 5.24 0.42 -18.99
N VAL A 102 4.89 0.48 -17.70
CA VAL A 102 5.80 0.93 -16.66
C VAL A 102 6.04 -0.24 -15.71
N TYR A 103 7.29 -0.57 -15.50
CA TYR A 103 7.73 -1.58 -14.55
C TYR A 103 8.12 -0.89 -13.26
N VAL A 104 7.55 -1.33 -12.15
CA VAL A 104 7.77 -0.72 -10.84
C VAL A 104 8.23 -1.80 -9.86
N ALA A 105 9.39 -1.62 -9.22
CA ALA A 105 9.76 -2.39 -8.03
C ALA A 105 9.69 -1.48 -6.80
N PHE A 106 9.34 -2.05 -5.67
CA PHE A 106 9.17 -1.33 -4.42
C PHE A 106 9.75 -2.10 -3.23
N SER A 107 10.00 -1.38 -2.15
CA SER A 107 10.30 -1.93 -0.84
C SER A 107 9.27 -1.50 0.18
N LEU A 108 8.81 -2.43 1.00
CA LEU A 108 7.75 -2.23 1.99
C LEU A 108 8.18 -2.78 3.35
N ASP A 109 8.03 -2.01 4.41
CA ASP A 109 8.18 -2.54 5.77
C ASP A 109 7.00 -3.44 6.15
N CYS A 110 7.28 -4.65 6.60
CA CYS A 110 6.23 -5.63 6.92
C CYS A 110 5.44 -5.32 8.20
N ARG A 111 5.92 -4.40 9.05
CA ARG A 111 5.23 -3.98 10.28
C ARG A 111 4.33 -2.79 10.06
N ASP A 112 4.92 -1.67 9.63
CA ASP A 112 4.22 -0.40 9.50
C ASP A 112 3.65 -0.16 8.10
N ARG A 113 3.98 -1.05 7.14
CA ARG A 113 3.49 -1.02 5.75
C ARG A 113 3.88 0.24 4.98
N GLU A 114 4.91 0.95 5.41
CA GLU A 114 5.46 2.03 4.61
C GLU A 114 6.07 1.48 3.33
N ALA A 115 5.66 2.02 2.20
CA ALA A 115 6.37 1.85 0.94
C ALA A 115 7.60 2.78 0.99
N ILE A 116 8.73 2.23 1.45
CA ILE A 116 9.94 3.00 1.81
C ILE A 116 10.54 3.66 0.58
N SER A 117 10.65 2.90 -0.51
CA SER A 117 11.17 3.38 -1.78
C SER A 117 10.59 2.59 -2.94
N TYR A 118 10.73 3.14 -4.13
CA TYR A 118 10.43 2.48 -5.39
C TYR A 118 11.45 2.90 -6.46
N VAL A 119 11.55 2.07 -7.50
CA VAL A 119 12.20 2.38 -8.77
C VAL A 119 11.22 2.06 -9.89
N ALA A 120 11.23 2.83 -10.97
CA ALA A 120 10.32 2.63 -12.08
C ALA A 120 11.01 2.89 -13.41
N SER A 121 10.65 2.11 -14.45
CA SER A 121 11.25 2.20 -15.78
C SER A 121 10.21 1.86 -16.85
N LYS A 122 10.37 2.39 -18.06
CA LYS A 122 9.65 1.95 -19.27
C LYS A 122 10.16 0.60 -19.78
N GLU A 123 11.39 0.24 -19.41
CA GLU A 123 12.02 -1.02 -19.78
C GLU A 123 11.92 -2.03 -18.64
N PRO A 124 11.96 -3.35 -18.93
CA PRO A 124 12.00 -4.37 -17.90
C PRO A 124 13.14 -4.14 -16.90
N LEU A 125 12.83 -4.28 -15.62
CA LEU A 125 13.78 -4.04 -14.54
C LEU A 125 14.91 -5.07 -14.55
N LEU A 126 16.10 -4.61 -14.25
CA LEU A 126 17.34 -5.38 -14.17
C LEU A 126 17.86 -5.42 -12.72
N GLY A 127 18.87 -6.25 -12.48
CA GLY A 127 19.50 -6.31 -11.16
C GLY A 127 20.04 -4.96 -10.66
N LYS A 128 20.51 -4.08 -11.54
CA LYS A 128 20.94 -2.71 -11.19
C LYS A 128 19.83 -1.86 -10.59
N ASP A 129 18.59 -2.02 -11.08
CA ASP A 129 17.43 -1.25 -10.59
C ASP A 129 17.04 -1.73 -9.19
N ILE A 130 17.19 -3.02 -8.92
CA ILE A 130 16.99 -3.57 -7.56
C ILE A 130 18.11 -3.13 -6.61
N GLN A 131 19.35 -2.98 -7.10
CA GLN A 131 20.44 -2.41 -6.31
C GLN A 131 20.14 -0.95 -5.93
N GLU A 132 19.69 -0.15 -6.88
CA GLU A 132 19.24 1.22 -6.63
C GLU A 132 18.10 1.29 -5.62
N LEU A 133 17.07 0.43 -5.78
CA LEU A 133 15.97 0.33 -4.83
C LEU A 133 16.46 0.06 -3.40
N MET A 134 17.43 -0.86 -3.21
CA MET A 134 17.99 -1.16 -1.90
C MET A 134 18.73 0.02 -1.29
N ILE A 135 19.57 0.69 -2.08
CA ILE A 135 20.32 1.88 -1.65
C ILE A 135 19.36 2.97 -1.21
N ASN A 136 18.40 3.33 -2.09
CA ASN A 136 17.41 4.36 -1.83
C ASN A 136 16.56 4.02 -0.59
N SER A 137 16.24 2.75 -0.38
CA SER A 137 15.48 2.31 0.79
C SER A 137 16.24 2.53 2.10
N VAL A 138 17.52 2.18 2.13
CA VAL A 138 18.38 2.34 3.32
C VAL A 138 18.62 3.82 3.60
N GLU A 139 18.89 4.60 2.55
CA GLU A 139 19.11 6.04 2.66
C GLU A 139 17.85 6.77 3.16
N LYS A 140 16.70 6.57 2.52
CA LYS A 140 15.44 7.20 2.93
C LYS A 140 15.02 6.85 4.34
N ARG A 141 15.24 5.59 4.77
CA ARG A 141 14.78 5.13 6.08
C ARG A 141 15.70 5.53 7.21
N PHE A 142 17.02 5.62 6.99
CA PHE A 142 18.01 5.81 8.04
C PHE A 142 18.93 7.01 7.82
N ASN A 143 18.91 7.63 6.66
CA ASN A 143 19.90 8.65 6.25
C ASN A 143 21.35 8.14 6.44
N LYS A 144 21.61 6.88 6.06
CA LYS A 144 22.88 6.17 6.22
C LYS A 144 23.14 5.28 5.01
N ILE A 145 24.41 4.92 4.82
CA ILE A 145 24.84 3.99 3.77
C ILE A 145 24.48 2.54 4.11
N ARG A 146 24.31 2.23 5.40
CA ARG A 146 24.02 0.89 5.89
C ARG A 146 22.98 0.92 7.00
N THR A 147 22.15 -0.14 7.09
CA THR A 147 21.18 -0.28 8.17
C THR A 147 21.85 -0.38 9.54
N PRO A 148 21.30 0.21 10.60
CA PRO A 148 21.87 0.16 11.95
C PRO A 148 21.90 -1.26 12.54
N ARG A 149 21.02 -2.13 12.11
CA ARG A 149 20.91 -3.54 12.45
C ARG A 149 20.52 -4.33 11.22
N GLN A 150 20.78 -5.63 11.21
CA GLN A 150 20.41 -6.49 10.10
C GLN A 150 18.88 -6.51 9.91
N ILE A 151 18.42 -6.31 8.66
CA ILE A 151 17.01 -6.35 8.26
C ILE A 151 16.83 -7.49 7.25
N GLU A 152 15.81 -8.29 7.40
CA GLU A 152 15.46 -9.30 6.41
C GLU A 152 14.88 -8.61 5.16
N TRP A 153 15.45 -8.92 4.01
CA TRP A 153 14.98 -8.50 2.68
C TRP A 153 14.27 -9.67 2.01
N LEU A 154 12.95 -9.72 2.15
CA LEU A 154 12.12 -10.81 1.63
C LEU A 154 11.68 -10.52 0.21
N THR A 155 11.97 -11.43 -0.71
CA THR A 155 11.54 -11.35 -2.12
C THR A 155 11.00 -12.69 -2.58
N ASP A 156 10.40 -12.71 -3.75
CA ASP A 156 10.21 -13.95 -4.50
C ASP A 156 11.56 -14.49 -5.01
N ARG A 157 11.50 -15.54 -5.82
CA ARG A 157 12.68 -16.16 -6.44
C ARG A 157 12.97 -15.65 -7.86
N GLY A 158 12.47 -14.48 -8.22
CA GLY A 158 12.71 -13.85 -9.51
C GLY A 158 14.21 -13.70 -9.82
N SER A 159 14.59 -13.81 -11.09
CA SER A 159 15.99 -13.77 -11.53
C SER A 159 16.69 -12.49 -11.11
N ILE A 160 16.00 -11.34 -11.17
CA ILE A 160 16.54 -10.04 -10.81
C ILE A 160 16.95 -9.94 -9.33
N TYR A 161 16.30 -10.70 -8.42
CA TYR A 161 16.64 -10.75 -6.99
C TYR A 161 17.71 -11.81 -6.67
N ARG A 162 17.91 -12.79 -7.56
CA ARG A 162 18.88 -13.87 -7.37
C ARG A 162 20.26 -13.58 -7.90
N ASP A 163 20.44 -12.47 -8.59
CA ASP A 163 21.74 -12.04 -9.10
C ASP A 163 22.75 -11.92 -7.95
N LYS A 164 23.95 -12.47 -8.15
CA LYS A 164 25.01 -12.46 -7.12
C LYS A 164 25.42 -11.05 -6.71
N SER A 165 25.45 -10.11 -7.64
CA SER A 165 25.79 -8.70 -7.38
C SER A 165 24.75 -8.04 -6.48
N VAL A 166 23.45 -8.30 -6.73
CA VAL A 166 22.32 -7.83 -5.90
C VAL A 166 22.42 -8.39 -4.49
N GLN A 167 22.66 -9.70 -4.35
CA GLN A 167 22.81 -10.34 -3.03
C GLN A 167 24.01 -9.80 -2.24
N ASN A 168 25.14 -9.56 -2.92
CA ASN A 168 26.33 -9.02 -2.27
C ASN A 168 26.10 -7.60 -1.80
N LEU A 169 25.48 -6.74 -2.63
CA LEU A 169 25.11 -5.40 -2.23
C LEU A 169 24.15 -5.40 -1.05
N ALA A 170 23.12 -6.24 -1.07
CA ALA A 170 22.19 -6.38 0.05
C ALA A 170 22.93 -6.60 1.37
N ARG A 171 23.87 -7.58 1.41
CA ARG A 171 24.66 -7.87 2.61
C ARG A 171 25.52 -6.67 3.06
N ASN A 172 26.12 -5.95 2.11
CA ASN A 172 26.92 -4.76 2.38
C ASN A 172 26.08 -3.63 3.00
N LEU A 173 24.83 -3.48 2.54
CA LEU A 173 23.87 -2.54 3.10
C LEU A 173 23.29 -2.96 4.46
N GLY A 174 23.58 -4.19 4.94
CA GLY A 174 23.02 -4.76 6.16
C GLY A 174 21.65 -5.41 5.96
N LEU A 175 21.25 -5.67 4.72
CA LEU A 175 20.05 -6.41 4.34
C LEU A 175 20.39 -7.91 4.24
N LYS A 176 19.59 -8.77 4.87
CA LYS A 176 19.71 -10.23 4.78
C LYS A 176 18.76 -10.76 3.72
N PRO A 177 19.25 -11.19 2.55
CA PRO A 177 18.39 -11.76 1.53
C PRO A 177 17.62 -12.98 2.07
N CYS A 178 16.30 -12.94 1.94
CA CYS A 178 15.39 -14.01 2.30
C CYS A 178 14.44 -14.25 1.12
N TYR A 179 14.11 -15.51 0.87
CA TYR A 179 13.24 -15.89 -0.23
C TYR A 179 11.97 -16.56 0.28
N THR A 180 10.87 -16.35 -0.42
CA THR A 180 9.63 -17.06 -0.16
C THR A 180 9.83 -18.56 -0.32
N ALA A 181 9.12 -19.35 0.49
CA ALA A 181 9.17 -20.80 0.37
C ALA A 181 8.65 -21.24 -1.01
N PRO A 182 9.24 -22.30 -1.63
CA PRO A 182 8.74 -22.82 -2.89
C PRO A 182 7.26 -23.18 -2.76
N TYR A 183 6.49 -22.87 -3.78
CA TYR A 183 5.05 -23.19 -3.85
C TYR A 183 4.19 -22.63 -2.68
N SER A 184 4.65 -21.59 -1.97
CA SER A 184 3.90 -20.93 -0.91
C SER A 184 3.56 -19.49 -1.29
N PRO A 185 2.46 -19.25 -2.02
CA PRO A 185 2.03 -17.90 -2.41
C PRO A 185 1.81 -16.99 -1.21
N SER A 186 1.42 -17.57 -0.07
CA SER A 186 1.16 -16.81 1.18
C SER A 186 2.42 -16.20 1.81
N SER A 187 3.62 -16.63 1.41
CA SER A 187 4.86 -16.12 2.00
C SER A 187 5.23 -14.70 1.57
N ASN A 188 4.72 -14.19 0.42
CA ASN A 188 4.85 -12.79 -0.01
C ASN A 188 3.53 -12.01 0.05
N GLY A 189 2.55 -12.52 0.81
CA GLY A 189 1.20 -11.96 0.86
C GLY A 189 1.13 -10.47 1.23
N MET A 190 2.18 -9.91 1.86
CA MET A 190 2.25 -8.49 2.16
C MET A 190 2.54 -7.66 0.90
N ALA A 191 3.50 -8.07 0.08
CA ALA A 191 3.82 -7.44 -1.19
C ALA A 191 2.65 -7.57 -2.19
N GLU A 192 2.04 -8.77 -2.29
CA GLU A 192 0.85 -8.98 -3.11
C GLU A 192 -0.31 -8.09 -2.70
N ALA A 193 -0.55 -7.95 -1.38
CA ALA A 193 -1.60 -7.08 -0.85
C ALA A 193 -1.32 -5.60 -1.12
N PHE A 194 -0.05 -5.18 -1.09
CA PHE A 194 0.36 -3.84 -1.49
C PHE A 194 0.06 -3.61 -2.97
N VAL A 195 0.54 -4.48 -3.87
CA VAL A 195 0.32 -4.35 -5.32
C VAL A 195 -1.18 -4.30 -5.64
N GLY A 196 -1.97 -5.20 -5.05
CA GLY A 196 -3.42 -5.22 -5.24
C GLY A 196 -4.10 -3.92 -4.76
N THR A 197 -3.65 -3.36 -3.62
CA THR A 197 -4.16 -2.10 -3.10
C THR A 197 -3.73 -0.93 -3.97
N PHE A 198 -2.45 -0.87 -4.34
CA PHE A 198 -1.89 0.20 -5.16
C PHE A 198 -2.56 0.27 -6.54
N LYS A 199 -2.68 -0.87 -7.23
CA LYS A 199 -3.36 -0.92 -8.52
C LYS A 199 -4.83 -0.52 -8.42
N ARG A 200 -5.55 -1.02 -7.40
CA ARG A 200 -6.97 -0.68 -7.20
C ARG A 200 -7.19 0.79 -6.92
N ASP A 201 -6.35 1.40 -6.05
CA ASP A 201 -6.62 2.73 -5.49
C ASP A 201 -5.99 3.85 -6.32
N TYR A 202 -4.97 3.55 -7.14
CA TYR A 202 -4.24 4.55 -7.93
C TYR A 202 -4.23 4.26 -9.43
N VAL A 203 -4.00 3.00 -9.84
CA VAL A 203 -3.86 2.69 -11.28
C VAL A 203 -5.23 2.59 -11.96
N TYR A 204 -6.15 1.79 -11.40
CA TYR A 204 -7.44 1.49 -12.06
C TYR A 204 -8.49 2.62 -11.96
N VAL A 205 -8.22 3.64 -11.16
CA VAL A 205 -9.07 4.83 -11.02
C VAL A 205 -8.58 6.02 -11.84
N ASN A 206 -7.44 5.88 -12.49
CA ASN A 206 -6.84 6.90 -13.32
C ASN A 206 -6.70 6.42 -14.76
N ASP A 207 -6.80 7.37 -15.70
CA ASP A 207 -6.55 7.13 -17.11
C ASP A 207 -5.05 7.15 -17.38
N CYS A 208 -4.40 6.00 -17.26
CA CYS A 208 -2.97 5.85 -17.51
C CYS A 208 -2.67 6.00 -19.02
N TYR A 209 -2.63 7.23 -19.53
CA TYR A 209 -2.53 7.53 -20.97
C TYR A 209 -1.23 7.04 -21.59
N SER A 210 -0.08 7.24 -20.91
CA SER A 210 1.25 6.89 -21.38
C SER A 210 2.17 6.54 -20.22
N ALA A 211 3.31 5.94 -20.51
CA ALA A 211 4.32 5.63 -19.51
C ALA A 211 4.87 6.90 -18.83
N ASP A 212 5.08 7.98 -19.58
CA ASP A 212 5.53 9.26 -19.00
C ASP A 212 4.50 9.85 -18.04
N TRP A 213 3.23 9.75 -18.40
CA TRP A 213 2.15 10.19 -17.51
C TRP A 213 2.18 9.40 -16.19
N VAL A 214 2.28 8.07 -16.26
CA VAL A 214 2.35 7.21 -15.06
C VAL A 214 3.58 7.54 -14.22
N LEU A 215 4.76 7.63 -14.85
CA LEU A 215 6.00 7.96 -14.15
C LEU A 215 5.91 9.30 -13.41
N GLY A 216 5.26 10.30 -14.01
CA GLY A 216 5.05 11.61 -13.39
C GLY A 216 4.12 11.61 -12.18
N HIS A 217 3.26 10.58 -12.03
CA HIS A 217 2.29 10.48 -10.91
C HIS A 217 2.73 9.51 -9.80
N LEU A 218 3.74 8.67 -10.04
CA LEU A 218 4.14 7.66 -9.05
C LEU A 218 4.53 8.26 -7.71
N GLU A 219 5.27 9.37 -7.69
CA GLU A 219 5.70 10.02 -6.45
C GLU A 219 4.49 10.45 -5.61
N GLU A 220 3.49 11.10 -6.22
CA GLU A 220 2.26 11.50 -5.56
C GLU A 220 1.49 10.29 -5.03
N TRP A 221 1.38 9.20 -5.81
CA TRP A 221 0.68 7.98 -5.41
C TRP A 221 1.35 7.28 -4.22
N PHE A 222 2.68 7.16 -4.24
CA PHE A 222 3.42 6.59 -3.11
C PHE A 222 3.36 7.47 -1.87
N TYR A 223 3.43 8.80 -2.07
CA TYR A 223 3.25 9.75 -0.98
C TYR A 223 1.87 9.63 -0.34
N ASP A 224 0.82 9.61 -1.15
CA ASP A 224 -0.55 9.45 -0.68
C ASP A 224 -0.77 8.12 0.05
N TYR A 225 -0.23 7.03 -0.50
CA TYR A 225 -0.27 5.73 0.14
C TYR A 225 0.33 5.77 1.55
N ASN A 226 1.48 6.41 1.70
CA ASN A 226 2.20 6.47 2.96
C ASN A 226 1.58 7.43 3.98
N HIS A 227 1.04 8.57 3.54
CA HIS A 227 0.65 9.66 4.43
C HIS A 227 -0.86 9.75 4.66
N HIS A 228 -1.68 9.37 3.69
CA HIS A 228 -3.12 9.65 3.71
C HIS A 228 -4.01 8.42 3.65
N ALA A 229 -3.59 7.35 2.98
CA ALA A 229 -4.43 6.18 2.78
C ALA A 229 -4.65 5.39 4.09
N PRO A 230 -5.90 5.17 4.55
CA PRO A 230 -6.16 4.38 5.76
C PRO A 230 -6.00 2.88 5.49
N HIS A 231 -5.22 2.20 6.32
CA HIS A 231 -4.96 0.76 6.24
C HIS A 231 -5.68 -0.02 7.34
N SER A 232 -6.49 -1.00 6.97
CA SER A 232 -7.22 -1.83 7.93
C SER A 232 -6.33 -2.59 8.90
N GLY A 233 -5.14 -3.01 8.46
CA GLY A 233 -4.16 -3.69 9.28
C GLY A 233 -3.35 -2.77 10.20
N LEU A 234 -3.50 -1.45 10.05
CA LEU A 234 -2.89 -0.41 10.88
C LEU A 234 -3.97 0.37 11.67
N ALA A 235 -5.04 -0.28 12.07
CA ALA A 235 -6.18 0.34 12.77
C ALA A 235 -6.78 1.56 12.04
N MET A 236 -6.77 1.56 10.71
CA MET A 236 -7.21 2.65 9.83
C MET A 236 -6.31 3.89 9.88
N LEU A 237 -5.10 3.80 10.36
CA LEU A 237 -4.07 4.82 10.21
C LEU A 237 -3.34 4.63 8.85
N SER A 238 -2.73 5.70 8.36
CA SER A 238 -1.74 5.59 7.28
C SER A 238 -0.42 5.03 7.83
N PRO A 239 0.48 4.50 6.98
CA PRO A 239 1.79 4.01 7.42
C PRO A 239 2.56 5.01 8.30
N ILE A 240 2.67 6.26 7.87
CA ILE A 240 3.40 7.30 8.62
C ILE A 240 2.65 7.68 9.91
N GLN A 241 1.32 7.77 9.90
CA GLN A 241 0.56 7.98 11.14
C GLN A 241 0.77 6.84 12.14
N TYR A 242 0.85 5.59 11.64
CA TYR A 242 1.09 4.43 12.48
C TYR A 242 2.49 4.46 13.10
N GLN A 243 3.53 4.79 12.33
CA GLN A 243 4.91 4.93 12.84
C GLN A 243 5.00 6.01 13.94
N ASN A 244 4.36 7.16 13.74
CA ASN A 244 4.39 8.27 14.69
C ASN A 244 3.63 7.98 16.00
N SER A 245 2.80 6.92 16.02
CA SER A 245 1.97 6.56 17.18
C SER A 245 2.48 5.33 17.95
N HIS A 246 3.54 4.67 17.47
CA HIS A 246 4.10 3.43 18.02
C HIS A 246 5.63 3.46 18.07
#